data_aefea5c5462d1bb41b16d89b54630dc3
#
_entry.id   aefea5c5462d1bb41b16d89b54630dc3
#
_cell.length_a   1.000
_cell.length_b   1.000
_cell.length_c   1.000
_cell.angle_alpha   90.00
_cell.angle_beta   90.00
_cell.angle_gamma   90.00
#
_symmetry.space_group_name_H-M   'P 1'
#
loop_
_entity.id
_entity.type
_entity.pdbx_description
1 polymer ?
#
loop_
_entity_poly.entity_id
_entity_poly.type
_entity_poly.pdbx_seq_one_letter_code
_entity_poly.pdbx_strand_id
1 'polypeptide(L)'
;MMVLLTGCSGGEEELDRALELRTRLLKDACSFDMVVTADYGDEIYTFSMTCQASAKGEVQFTVTEPKSIAGISGTLSPEGGKLRFEEQVLSFPMMADEQFSPVSAPWVFMKTLRSGYLTSAGREGAYLRVAIDDSYAEDALHLDVWLDEKDLPARAEVLWKGRRLLSMEVKNFQIG
;
A
#
# COMPACT_ATOMS: atom_id res chain seq x y z
N MET A 1 -33.83 25.73 27.53
CA MET A 1 -33.14 24.41 27.45
C MET A 1 -32.39 24.38 26.15
N MET A 2 -31.10 24.65 26.20
CA MET A 2 -30.23 24.83 25.05
C MET A 2 -29.59 23.47 24.78
N VAL A 3 -29.99 22.80 23.69
CA VAL A 3 -29.38 21.54 23.25
C VAL A 3 -28.12 21.90 22.49
N LEU A 4 -26.97 21.69 23.10
CA LEU A 4 -25.66 21.76 22.42
C LEU A 4 -25.55 20.51 21.51
N LEU A 5 -25.73 20.69 20.22
CA LEU A 5 -25.33 19.72 19.21
C LEU A 5 -23.80 19.74 19.16
N THR A 6 -23.16 18.82 19.87
CA THR A 6 -21.74 18.48 19.63
C THR A 6 -21.67 17.76 18.29
N GLY A 7 -21.36 18.50 17.23
CA GLY A 7 -21.10 17.96 15.91
C GLY A 7 -19.90 17.02 15.95
N CYS A 8 -19.99 15.90 15.24
CA CYS A 8 -18.88 14.97 14.97
C CYS A 8 -17.79 15.69 14.14
N SER A 9 -16.85 16.34 14.81
CA SER A 9 -15.69 16.99 14.16
C SER A 9 -14.51 16.02 13.97
N GLY A 10 -14.63 14.77 14.47
CA GLY A 10 -13.53 13.80 14.44
C GLY A 10 -13.15 13.37 13.01
N GLY A 11 -14.11 13.16 12.11
CA GLY A 11 -13.83 12.62 10.78
C GLY A 11 -13.16 13.59 9.80
N GLU A 12 -13.28 14.89 9.99
CA GLU A 12 -12.61 15.90 9.14
C GLU A 12 -11.12 16.00 9.47
N GLU A 13 -10.75 15.98 10.76
CA GLU A 13 -9.37 16.02 11.20
C GLU A 13 -8.58 14.78 10.73
N GLU A 14 -9.18 13.60 10.87
CA GLU A 14 -8.57 12.35 10.40
C GLU A 14 -8.38 12.34 8.88
N LEU A 15 -9.33 12.89 8.13
CA LEU A 15 -9.23 13.00 6.68
C LEU A 15 -8.13 13.97 6.26
N ASP A 16 -8.02 15.11 6.94
CA ASP A 16 -6.97 16.11 6.68
C ASP A 16 -5.58 15.52 6.89
N ARG A 17 -5.36 14.73 7.94
CA ARG A 17 -4.10 14.03 8.20
C ARG A 17 -3.75 13.06 7.06
N ALA A 18 -4.73 12.31 6.55
CA ALA A 18 -4.53 11.44 5.40
C ALA A 18 -4.18 12.22 4.11
N LEU A 19 -4.79 13.38 3.90
CA LEU A 19 -4.50 14.28 2.77
C LEU A 19 -3.12 14.93 2.88
N GLU A 20 -2.67 15.28 4.08
CA GLU A 20 -1.32 15.79 4.32
C GLU A 20 -0.25 14.74 3.98
N LEU A 21 -0.42 13.49 4.44
CA LEU A 21 0.44 12.38 4.06
C LEU A 21 0.50 12.24 2.54
N ARG A 22 -0.65 12.21 1.87
CA ARG A 22 -0.74 12.11 0.41
C ARG A 22 0.01 13.25 -0.29
N THR A 23 -0.15 14.48 0.21
CA THR A 23 0.53 15.65 -0.34
C THR A 23 2.04 15.51 -0.28
N ARG A 24 2.58 14.98 0.81
CA ARG A 24 4.02 14.68 0.95
C ARG A 24 4.45 13.60 -0.03
N LEU A 25 3.71 12.49 -0.10
CA LEU A 25 4.02 11.35 -0.98
C LEU A 25 3.96 11.67 -2.48
N LEU A 26 3.21 12.70 -2.88
CA LEU A 26 3.15 13.17 -4.26
C LEU A 26 4.34 14.05 -4.64
N LYS A 27 4.99 14.69 -3.67
CA LYS A 27 6.11 15.61 -3.89
C LYS A 27 7.46 14.92 -3.77
N ASP A 28 7.57 13.99 -2.82
CA ASP A 28 8.84 13.45 -2.39
C ASP A 28 8.92 11.94 -2.67
N ALA A 29 10.14 11.45 -2.86
CA ALA A 29 10.42 10.03 -2.85
C ALA A 29 10.24 9.47 -1.44
N CYS A 30 10.01 8.18 -1.32
CA CYS A 30 9.99 7.52 -0.03
C CYS A 30 10.67 6.15 -0.09
N SER A 31 11.12 5.69 1.07
CA SER A 31 11.68 4.35 1.27
C SER A 31 11.02 3.68 2.46
N PHE A 32 10.90 2.37 2.40
CA PHE A 32 10.30 1.57 3.46
C PHE A 32 10.67 0.09 3.33
N ASP A 33 10.58 -0.63 4.42
CA ASP A 33 10.62 -2.08 4.45
C ASP A 33 9.19 -2.62 4.52
N MET A 34 8.93 -3.74 3.85
CA MET A 34 7.60 -4.33 3.79
C MET A 34 7.68 -5.84 3.97
N VAL A 35 6.83 -6.38 4.84
CA VAL A 35 6.53 -7.82 4.90
C VAL A 35 5.17 -8.01 4.23
N VAL A 36 5.15 -8.77 3.16
CA VAL A 36 3.94 -9.06 2.38
C VAL A 36 3.50 -10.48 2.68
N THR A 37 2.22 -10.65 3.01
CA THR A 37 1.54 -11.94 3.03
C THR A 37 0.44 -11.93 1.98
N ALA A 38 0.54 -12.81 1.00
CA ALA A 38 -0.45 -13.00 -0.04
C ALA A 38 -1.23 -14.29 0.21
N ASP A 39 -2.56 -14.19 0.25
CA ASP A 39 -3.47 -15.30 0.52
C ASP A 39 -4.29 -15.61 -0.75
N TYR A 40 -3.96 -16.73 -1.39
CA TYR A 40 -4.67 -17.24 -2.57
C TYR A 40 -5.66 -18.40 -2.22
N GLY A 41 -5.94 -18.59 -0.92
CA GLY A 41 -6.83 -19.62 -0.40
C GLY A 41 -6.07 -20.90 -0.09
N ASP A 42 -5.68 -21.65 -1.10
CA ASP A 42 -4.95 -22.91 -0.91
C ASP A 42 -3.45 -22.70 -0.63
N GLU A 43 -2.92 -21.54 -1.00
CA GLU A 43 -1.52 -21.19 -0.84
C GLU A 43 -1.35 -19.81 -0.20
N ILE A 44 -0.47 -19.71 0.80
CA ILE A 44 -0.10 -18.47 1.46
C ILE A 44 1.40 -18.25 1.25
N TYR A 45 1.74 -17.08 0.72
CA TYR A 45 3.13 -16.66 0.51
C TYR A 45 3.47 -15.50 1.42
N THR A 46 4.58 -15.59 2.12
CA THR A 46 5.11 -14.49 2.93
C THR A 46 6.56 -14.21 2.55
N PHE A 47 6.87 -12.94 2.32
CA PHE A 47 8.21 -12.50 1.99
C PHE A 47 8.45 -11.07 2.44
N SER A 48 9.72 -10.74 2.66
CA SER A 48 10.14 -9.40 3.06
C SER A 48 10.89 -8.72 1.93
N MET A 49 10.76 -7.41 1.83
CA MET A 49 11.46 -6.61 0.82
C MET A 49 11.80 -5.22 1.34
N THR A 50 12.84 -4.65 0.78
CA THR A 50 13.13 -3.21 0.87
C THR A 50 12.58 -2.52 -0.37
N CYS A 51 11.98 -1.34 -0.20
CA CYS A 51 11.28 -0.62 -1.26
C CYS A 51 11.73 0.83 -1.33
N GLN A 52 11.79 1.36 -2.55
CA GLN A 52 11.97 2.78 -2.83
C GLN A 52 10.92 3.22 -3.86
N ALA A 53 10.14 4.23 -3.53
CA ALA A 53 9.11 4.78 -4.41
C ALA A 53 9.48 6.20 -4.82
N SER A 54 9.59 6.44 -6.11
CA SER A 54 9.82 7.78 -6.66
C SER A 54 8.53 8.61 -6.62
N ALA A 55 8.65 9.93 -6.58
CA ALA A 55 7.49 10.83 -6.72
C ALA A 55 6.76 10.65 -8.06
N LYS A 56 7.42 10.09 -9.07
CA LYS A 56 6.84 9.84 -10.42
C LYS A 56 6.01 8.56 -10.51
N GLY A 57 5.87 7.79 -9.42
CA GLY A 57 5.03 6.59 -9.38
C GLY A 57 5.75 5.27 -9.68
N GLU A 58 7.06 5.29 -9.93
CA GLU A 58 7.86 4.08 -10.04
C GLU A 58 8.20 3.57 -8.62
N VAL A 59 8.16 2.25 -8.44
CA VAL A 59 8.57 1.59 -7.20
C VAL A 59 9.64 0.55 -7.52
N GLN A 60 10.79 0.65 -6.88
CA GLN A 60 11.85 -0.33 -6.91
C GLN A 60 11.81 -1.15 -5.63
N PHE A 61 12.09 -2.44 -5.74
CA PHE A 61 12.15 -3.33 -4.58
C PHE A 61 13.26 -4.35 -4.70
N THR A 62 13.69 -4.87 -3.55
CA THR A 62 14.59 -6.02 -3.44
C THR A 62 14.05 -6.96 -2.36
N VAL A 63 13.84 -8.22 -2.70
CA VAL A 63 13.41 -9.26 -1.76
C VAL A 63 14.57 -9.59 -0.83
N THR A 64 14.30 -9.61 0.47
CA THR A 64 15.29 -9.90 1.52
C THR A 64 15.06 -11.25 2.19
N GLU A 65 13.79 -11.70 2.21
CA GLU A 65 13.38 -12.97 2.82
C GLU A 65 12.25 -13.61 2.00
N PRO A 66 12.13 -14.95 1.97
CA PRO A 66 13.05 -15.95 2.50
C PRO A 66 14.33 -16.06 1.66
N LYS A 67 15.37 -16.70 2.22
CA LYS A 67 16.69 -16.82 1.56
C LYS A 67 16.64 -17.45 0.16
N SER A 68 15.65 -18.31 -0.11
CA SER A 68 15.48 -18.97 -1.41
C SER A 68 15.19 -18.03 -2.57
N ILE A 69 14.67 -16.83 -2.30
CA ILE A 69 14.34 -15.80 -3.29
C ILE A 69 14.97 -14.44 -2.96
N ALA A 70 15.81 -14.39 -1.92
CA ALA A 70 16.51 -13.16 -1.56
C ALA A 70 17.45 -12.71 -2.69
N GLY A 71 17.51 -11.39 -2.93
CA GLY A 71 18.27 -10.79 -4.03
C GLY A 71 17.45 -10.61 -5.31
N ILE A 72 16.26 -11.23 -5.44
CA ILE A 72 15.34 -10.84 -6.53
C ILE A 72 15.01 -9.36 -6.35
N SER A 73 15.24 -8.58 -7.38
CA SER A 73 14.91 -7.17 -7.40
C SER A 73 13.98 -6.84 -8.56
N GLY A 74 13.31 -5.73 -8.50
CA GLY A 74 12.41 -5.32 -9.56
C GLY A 74 12.09 -3.85 -9.56
N THR A 75 11.50 -3.45 -10.67
CA THR A 75 10.94 -2.11 -10.89
C THR A 75 9.50 -2.28 -11.32
N LEU A 76 8.61 -1.54 -10.68
CA LEU A 76 7.17 -1.54 -10.90
C LEU A 76 6.74 -0.14 -11.37
N SER A 77 5.96 -0.08 -12.43
CA SER A 77 5.46 1.15 -13.01
C SER A 77 4.05 0.94 -13.58
N PRO A 78 3.35 2.00 -14.04
CA PRO A 78 2.05 1.85 -14.68
C PRO A 78 2.07 0.92 -15.91
N GLU A 79 3.21 0.82 -16.59
CA GLU A 79 3.40 -0.01 -17.79
C GLU A 79 3.61 -1.50 -17.46
N GLY A 80 3.81 -1.83 -16.19
CA GLY A 80 4.03 -3.21 -15.72
C GLY A 80 5.25 -3.36 -14.83
N GLY A 81 5.61 -4.60 -14.53
CA GLY A 81 6.72 -4.96 -13.68
C GLY A 81 7.88 -5.58 -14.47
N LYS A 82 9.08 -5.31 -14.00
CA LYS A 82 10.31 -5.98 -14.44
C LYS A 82 10.99 -6.59 -13.22
N LEU A 83 11.21 -7.89 -13.25
CA LEU A 83 12.01 -8.60 -12.26
C LEU A 83 13.42 -8.82 -12.79
N ARG A 84 14.38 -8.72 -11.92
CA ARG A 84 15.77 -9.09 -12.17
C ARG A 84 16.20 -10.13 -11.14
N PHE A 85 16.73 -11.22 -11.63
CA PHE A 85 17.37 -12.25 -10.83
C PHE A 85 18.66 -12.67 -11.53
N GLU A 86 19.80 -12.46 -10.88
CA GLU A 86 21.13 -12.59 -11.48
C GLU A 86 21.25 -11.74 -12.76
N GLU A 87 21.53 -12.38 -13.92
CA GLU A 87 21.64 -11.71 -15.22
C GLU A 87 20.33 -11.73 -16.03
N GLN A 88 19.25 -12.36 -15.49
CA GLN A 88 18.00 -12.50 -16.20
C GLN A 88 17.02 -11.37 -15.84
N VAL A 89 16.28 -10.90 -16.85
CA VAL A 89 15.22 -9.91 -16.69
C VAL A 89 13.91 -10.50 -17.22
N LEU A 90 12.89 -10.53 -16.38
CA LEU A 90 11.55 -10.97 -16.72
C LEU A 90 10.57 -9.79 -16.62
N SER A 91 9.78 -9.57 -17.66
CA SER A 91 8.66 -8.61 -17.62
C SER A 91 7.36 -9.34 -17.31
N PHE A 92 6.50 -8.74 -16.51
CA PHE A 92 5.21 -9.30 -16.14
C PHE A 92 4.14 -8.21 -16.01
N PRO A 93 2.86 -8.52 -16.27
CA PRO A 93 1.76 -7.61 -15.97
C PRO A 93 1.56 -7.50 -14.47
N MET A 94 1.08 -6.35 -13.97
CA MET A 94 0.79 -6.16 -12.54
C MET A 94 -0.34 -7.05 -12.04
N MET A 95 -1.28 -7.37 -12.92
CA MET A 95 -2.38 -8.31 -12.70
C MET A 95 -2.45 -9.28 -13.88
N ALA A 96 -2.60 -10.56 -13.59
CA ALA A 96 -2.85 -11.62 -14.57
C ALA A 96 -3.95 -12.54 -14.04
N ASP A 97 -4.91 -12.89 -14.91
CA ASP A 97 -6.01 -13.81 -14.59
C ASP A 97 -6.77 -13.47 -13.29
N GLU A 98 -7.08 -12.16 -13.10
CA GLU A 98 -7.75 -11.64 -11.90
C GLU A 98 -6.94 -11.82 -10.59
N GLN A 99 -5.65 -12.12 -10.68
CA GLN A 99 -4.75 -12.26 -9.54
C GLN A 99 -3.63 -11.22 -9.58
N PHE A 100 -3.36 -10.64 -8.43
CA PHE A 100 -2.19 -9.79 -8.26
C PHE A 100 -0.95 -10.64 -8.03
N SER A 101 0.12 -10.33 -8.75
CA SER A 101 1.42 -10.88 -8.37
C SER A 101 1.79 -10.34 -6.98
N PRO A 102 2.19 -11.20 -6.01
CA PRO A 102 2.54 -10.74 -4.67
C PRO A 102 3.65 -9.68 -4.67
N VAL A 103 4.56 -9.74 -5.64
CA VAL A 103 5.65 -8.75 -5.79
C VAL A 103 5.16 -7.38 -6.27
N SER A 104 3.91 -7.26 -6.74
CA SER A 104 3.31 -5.95 -7.07
C SER A 104 2.73 -5.22 -5.85
N ALA A 105 2.71 -5.85 -4.67
CA ALA A 105 2.17 -5.26 -3.44
C ALA A 105 2.70 -3.83 -3.16
N PRO A 106 4.01 -3.53 -3.22
CA PRO A 106 4.50 -2.18 -2.91
C PRO A 106 4.01 -1.13 -3.91
N TRP A 107 3.81 -1.50 -5.18
CA TRP A 107 3.26 -0.58 -6.17
C TRP A 107 1.77 -0.33 -5.98
N VAL A 108 0.98 -1.39 -5.77
CA VAL A 108 -0.46 -1.28 -5.48
C VAL A 108 -0.67 -0.41 -4.25
N PHE A 109 0.09 -0.66 -3.18
CA PHE A 109 0.07 0.15 -1.97
C PHE A 109 0.37 1.63 -2.26
N MET A 110 1.49 1.94 -2.89
CA MET A 110 1.92 3.31 -3.14
C MET A 110 1.01 4.04 -4.15
N LYS A 111 0.61 3.37 -5.24
CA LYS A 111 -0.31 3.94 -6.23
C LYS A 111 -1.64 4.31 -5.60
N THR A 112 -2.25 3.36 -4.85
CA THR A 112 -3.57 3.57 -4.26
C THR A 112 -3.52 4.62 -3.14
N LEU A 113 -2.49 4.60 -2.30
CA LEU A 113 -2.30 5.60 -1.24
C LEU A 113 -2.15 7.02 -1.82
N ARG A 114 -1.44 7.17 -2.95
CA ARG A 114 -1.19 8.46 -3.61
C ARG A 114 -2.38 8.98 -4.39
N SER A 115 -3.12 8.12 -5.11
CA SER A 115 -4.08 8.55 -6.12
C SER A 115 -5.47 7.95 -6.01
N GLY A 116 -5.69 7.01 -5.08
CA GLY A 116 -7.02 6.41 -4.88
C GLY A 116 -8.01 7.38 -4.22
N TYR A 117 -9.26 6.99 -4.19
CA TYR A 117 -10.36 7.76 -3.61
C TYR A 117 -10.50 7.45 -2.12
N LEU A 118 -10.29 8.45 -1.27
CA LEU A 118 -10.48 8.33 0.18
C LEU A 118 -11.97 8.13 0.46
N THR A 119 -12.33 6.99 1.02
CA THR A 119 -13.72 6.63 1.33
C THR A 119 -14.06 6.88 2.79
N SER A 120 -13.11 6.68 3.68
CA SER A 120 -13.25 7.02 5.10
C SER A 120 -11.89 7.15 5.80
N ALA A 121 -11.88 7.87 6.90
CA ALA A 121 -10.78 7.92 7.84
C ALA A 121 -11.34 7.90 9.27
N GLY A 122 -10.65 7.22 10.20
CA GLY A 122 -11.08 7.13 11.59
C GLY A 122 -10.09 6.41 12.48
N ARG A 123 -10.17 6.64 13.77
CA ARG A 123 -9.26 6.02 14.75
C ARG A 123 -9.63 4.57 15.02
N GLU A 124 -8.63 3.71 14.99
CA GLU A 124 -8.70 2.31 15.37
C GLU A 124 -7.55 1.99 16.36
N GLY A 125 -7.86 2.04 17.63
CA GLY A 125 -6.86 1.92 18.69
C GLY A 125 -5.84 3.09 18.65
N ALA A 126 -4.56 2.75 18.55
CA ALA A 126 -3.48 3.74 18.44
C ALA A 126 -3.25 4.26 17.00
N TYR A 127 -3.94 3.69 16.02
CA TYR A 127 -3.73 3.99 14.61
C TYR A 127 -4.84 4.88 14.05
N LEU A 128 -4.51 5.61 13.00
CA LEU A 128 -5.47 6.21 12.10
C LEU A 128 -5.68 5.26 10.91
N ARG A 129 -6.86 4.63 10.84
CA ARG A 129 -7.22 3.82 9.67
C ARG A 129 -7.78 4.71 8.58
N VAL A 130 -7.27 4.54 7.38
CA VAL A 130 -7.69 5.23 6.17
C VAL A 130 -8.12 4.19 5.14
N ALA A 131 -9.33 4.31 4.63
CA ALA A 131 -9.90 3.43 3.61
C ALA A 131 -9.88 4.14 2.26
N ILE A 132 -9.41 3.45 1.22
CA ILE A 132 -9.14 4.03 -0.09
C ILE A 132 -9.55 3.04 -1.18
N ASP A 133 -10.32 3.49 -2.16
CA ASP A 133 -10.61 2.71 -3.36
C ASP A 133 -9.71 3.17 -4.51
N ASP A 134 -9.20 2.25 -5.32
CA ASP A 134 -8.31 2.59 -6.45
C ASP A 134 -9.06 3.19 -7.64
N SER A 135 -10.38 2.98 -7.72
CA SER A 135 -11.26 3.47 -8.78
C SER A 135 -12.70 3.59 -8.28
N TYR A 136 -13.60 4.09 -9.12
CA TYR A 136 -15.06 4.08 -8.90
C TYR A 136 -15.75 2.85 -9.49
N ALA A 137 -15.00 1.86 -9.96
CA ALA A 137 -15.57 0.63 -10.51
C ALA A 137 -16.20 -0.23 -9.40
N GLU A 138 -17.20 -1.03 -9.76
CA GLU A 138 -17.86 -1.94 -8.82
C GLU A 138 -16.89 -3.00 -8.25
N ASP A 139 -15.85 -3.33 -9.01
CA ASP A 139 -14.78 -4.26 -8.65
C ASP A 139 -13.47 -3.56 -8.30
N ALA A 140 -13.55 -2.31 -7.80
CA ALA A 140 -12.39 -1.57 -7.34
C ALA A 140 -11.58 -2.34 -6.30
N LEU A 141 -10.27 -2.15 -6.31
CA LEU A 141 -9.43 -2.56 -5.19
C LEU A 141 -9.66 -1.64 -4.01
N HIS A 142 -9.87 -2.24 -2.87
CA HIS A 142 -9.97 -1.53 -1.61
C HIS A 142 -8.65 -1.68 -0.84
N LEU A 143 -8.09 -0.56 -0.41
CA LEU A 143 -6.89 -0.47 0.41
C LEU A 143 -7.25 0.11 1.77
N ASP A 144 -7.07 -0.67 2.82
CA ASP A 144 -7.04 -0.18 4.19
C ASP A 144 -5.58 0.09 4.58
N VAL A 145 -5.32 1.28 5.13
CA VAL A 145 -4.00 1.66 5.64
C VAL A 145 -4.13 2.12 7.08
N TRP A 146 -3.27 1.63 7.96
CA TRP A 146 -3.15 2.09 9.35
C TRP A 146 -1.89 2.94 9.48
N LEU A 147 -2.10 4.22 9.81
CA LEU A 147 -1.05 5.17 10.06
C LEU A 147 -0.73 5.20 11.55
N ASP A 148 0.54 5.29 11.88
CA ASP A 148 1.02 5.41 13.26
C ASP A 148 0.80 6.83 13.83
N GLU A 149 1.31 7.10 15.02
CA GLU A 149 1.23 8.40 15.69
C GLU A 149 1.94 9.54 14.95
N LYS A 150 2.82 9.22 13.99
CA LYS A 150 3.53 10.18 13.13
C LYS A 150 2.87 10.35 11.76
N ASP A 151 1.69 9.78 11.57
CA ASP A 151 0.98 9.71 10.30
C ASP A 151 1.75 8.99 9.19
N LEU A 152 2.57 7.99 9.57
CA LEU A 152 3.29 7.15 8.63
C LEU A 152 2.65 5.76 8.55
N PRO A 153 2.61 5.15 7.37
CA PRO A 153 2.06 3.81 7.21
C PRO A 153 2.80 2.76 8.06
N ALA A 154 2.06 2.00 8.84
CA ALA A 154 2.57 0.89 9.66
C ALA A 154 2.02 -0.47 9.21
N ARG A 155 0.81 -0.48 8.65
CA ARG A 155 0.14 -1.68 8.14
C ARG A 155 -0.76 -1.31 6.98
N ALA A 156 -0.97 -2.25 6.06
CA ALA A 156 -1.97 -2.10 5.02
C ALA A 156 -2.59 -3.45 4.64
N GLU A 157 -3.80 -3.43 4.11
CA GLU A 157 -4.49 -4.60 3.57
C GLU A 157 -5.12 -4.23 2.22
N VAL A 158 -4.98 -5.11 1.24
CA VAL A 158 -5.65 -4.99 -0.05
C VAL A 158 -6.77 -6.02 -0.13
N LEU A 159 -7.97 -5.52 -0.37
CA LEU A 159 -9.16 -6.34 -0.56
C LEU A 159 -9.67 -6.19 -2.00
N TRP A 160 -10.19 -7.26 -2.53
CA TRP A 160 -10.88 -7.28 -3.82
C TRP A 160 -12.12 -8.14 -3.73
N LYS A 161 -13.27 -7.61 -4.15
CA LYS A 161 -14.58 -8.26 -4.03
C LYS A 161 -14.86 -8.77 -2.59
N GLY A 162 -14.45 -7.99 -1.59
CA GLY A 162 -14.63 -8.31 -0.16
C GLY A 162 -13.66 -9.35 0.39
N ARG A 163 -12.75 -9.90 -0.43
CA ARG A 163 -11.72 -10.85 0.01
C ARG A 163 -10.40 -10.13 0.18
N ARG A 164 -9.72 -10.33 1.31
CA ARG A 164 -8.37 -9.85 1.53
C ARG A 164 -7.39 -10.70 0.72
N LEU A 165 -6.67 -10.05 -0.18
CA LEU A 165 -5.65 -10.68 -1.03
C LEU A 165 -4.25 -10.51 -0.48
N LEU A 166 -3.95 -9.32 0.05
CA LEU A 166 -2.64 -8.97 0.56
C LEU A 166 -2.75 -8.36 1.95
N SER A 167 -1.85 -8.76 2.85
CA SER A 167 -1.57 -8.07 4.11
C SER A 167 -0.13 -7.59 4.08
N MET A 168 0.12 -6.38 4.53
CA MET A 168 1.43 -5.75 4.52
C MET A 168 1.73 -5.15 5.89
N GLU A 169 2.86 -5.53 6.48
CA GLU A 169 3.48 -4.77 7.57
C GLU A 169 4.50 -3.82 6.96
N VAL A 170 4.44 -2.56 7.33
CA VAL A 170 5.33 -1.51 6.81
C VAL A 170 6.20 -1.01 7.95
N LYS A 171 7.50 -0.93 7.72
CA LYS A 171 8.50 -0.52 8.71
C LYS A 171 9.47 0.49 8.08
N ASN A 172 10.13 1.26 8.93
CA ASN A 172 11.18 2.20 8.50
C ASN A 172 10.73 3.14 7.38
N PHE A 173 9.45 3.55 7.41
CA PHE A 173 8.90 4.45 6.39
C PHE A 173 9.51 5.85 6.53
N GLN A 174 10.10 6.34 5.46
CA GLN A 174 10.76 7.65 5.38
C GLN A 174 10.32 8.37 4.11
N ILE A 175 10.09 9.68 4.20
CA ILE A 175 9.73 10.57 3.10
C ILE A 175 10.81 11.65 3.00
N GLY A 176 11.38 11.84 1.81
CA GLY A 176 12.42 12.83 1.52
C GLY A 176 13.71 12.22 1.08
#